data_82bf2f08df4e4cbafc7b065a1a11592a
#
_entry.id   82bf2f08df4e4cbafc7b065a1a11592a
#
_cell.length_a   1.000
_cell.length_b   1.000
_cell.length_c   1.000
_cell.angle_alpha   90.00
_cell.angle_beta   90.00
_cell.angle_gamma   90.00
#
_symmetry.space_group_name_H-M   'P 1'
#
loop_
_entity.id
_entity.type
_entity.pdbx_description
1 polymer ?
#
loop_
_entity_poly.entity_id
_entity_poly.type
_entity_poly.pdbx_seq_one_letter_code
_entity_poly.pdbx_strand_id
1 'polypeptide(L)'
;MPNSTLFFITLCLSRVLVTFFFWMAGIYGVFHFAEIVQEMVTVGLPWPVLFAAGTIFCQLAGSALIVFNPAGYGWIGSGMLIVFTLLTIPLGHAFWAFSEPRRTEVFHIALEHITVVGGLIMSALFAGYRR
;
A
#
# COMPACT_ATOMS: atom_id res chain seq x y z
N MET A 1 -7.75 6.61 30.81
CA MET A 1 -7.29 6.98 29.46
C MET A 1 -5.80 6.80 29.41
N PRO A 2 -5.28 6.14 28.37
CA PRO A 2 -3.84 6.15 28.17
C PRO A 2 -3.37 7.59 28.06
N ASN A 3 -2.14 7.85 28.51
CA ASN A 3 -1.53 9.16 28.40
C ASN A 3 -1.70 9.66 26.94
N SER A 4 -2.41 10.74 26.73
CA SER A 4 -2.79 11.21 25.39
C SER A 4 -1.58 11.45 24.46
N THR A 5 -0.44 11.82 25.04
CA THR A 5 0.81 12.03 24.31
C THR A 5 1.39 10.69 23.83
N LEU A 6 1.47 9.68 24.70
CA LEU A 6 1.97 8.35 24.31
C LEU A 6 1.08 7.71 23.24
N PHE A 7 -0.23 7.79 23.42
CA PHE A 7 -1.18 7.28 22.41
C PHE A 7 -0.97 7.96 21.06
N PHE A 8 -0.84 9.28 21.02
CA PHE A 8 -0.62 10.02 19.81
C PHE A 8 0.70 9.64 19.12
N ILE A 9 1.81 9.54 19.87
CA ILE A 9 3.11 9.13 19.32
C ILE A 9 3.01 7.71 18.74
N THR A 10 2.39 6.79 19.47
CA THR A 10 2.21 5.39 19.00
C THR A 10 1.37 5.35 17.74
N LEU A 11 0.33 6.16 17.66
CA LEU A 11 -0.52 6.25 16.46
C LEU A 11 0.26 6.80 15.26
N CYS A 12 1.07 7.82 15.43
CA CYS A 12 1.93 8.35 14.37
C CYS A 12 2.93 7.30 13.88
N LEU A 13 3.58 6.60 14.82
CA LEU A 13 4.49 5.50 14.48
C LEU A 13 3.76 4.39 13.71
N SER A 14 2.56 4.00 14.16
CA SER A 14 1.76 2.97 13.49
C SER A 14 1.41 3.37 12.04
N ARG A 15 1.11 4.65 11.80
CA ARG A 15 0.83 5.17 10.45
C ARG A 15 2.06 5.07 9.54
N VAL A 16 3.24 5.39 10.04
CA VAL A 16 4.50 5.24 9.29
C VAL A 16 4.77 3.78 8.98
N LEU A 17 4.58 2.89 9.96
CA LEU A 17 4.86 1.46 9.80
C LEU A 17 3.89 0.76 8.85
N VAL A 18 2.59 1.04 8.95
CA VAL A 18 1.58 0.40 8.07
C VAL A 18 1.75 0.83 6.61
N THR A 19 2.30 2.00 6.37
CA THR A 19 2.57 2.51 5.02
C THR A 19 4.00 2.28 4.55
N PHE A 20 4.85 1.69 5.38
CA PHE A 20 6.29 1.56 5.12
C PHE A 20 6.59 0.96 3.75
N PHE A 21 6.00 -0.18 3.42
CA PHE A 21 6.18 -0.82 2.12
C PHE A 21 5.77 0.10 0.96
N PHE A 22 4.65 0.79 1.09
CA PHE A 22 4.09 1.61 0.02
C PHE A 22 4.94 2.82 -0.30
N TRP A 23 5.34 3.59 0.71
CA TRP A 23 6.15 4.77 0.42
C TRP A 23 7.59 4.40 0.05
N MET A 24 8.15 3.31 0.56
CA MET A 24 9.44 2.79 0.10
C MET A 24 9.37 2.33 -1.35
N ALA A 25 8.35 1.55 -1.72
CA ALA A 25 8.14 1.10 -3.09
C ALA A 25 7.88 2.28 -4.05
N GLY A 26 7.10 3.26 -3.60
CA GLY A 26 6.84 4.48 -4.37
C GLY A 26 8.10 5.30 -4.64
N ILE A 27 8.94 5.51 -3.62
CA ILE A 27 10.23 6.20 -3.77
C ILE A 27 11.14 5.43 -4.72
N TYR A 28 11.26 4.12 -4.53
CA TYR A 28 12.03 3.27 -5.45
C TYR A 28 11.55 3.42 -6.89
N GLY A 29 10.24 3.39 -7.10
CA GLY A 29 9.64 3.52 -8.43
C GLY A 29 9.92 4.86 -9.10
N VAL A 30 10.03 5.95 -8.34
CA VAL A 30 10.42 7.26 -8.90
C VAL A 30 11.83 7.20 -9.50
N PHE A 31 12.77 6.54 -8.84
CA PHE A 31 14.15 6.43 -9.31
C PHE A 31 14.39 5.29 -10.31
N HIS A 32 13.49 4.32 -10.36
CA HIS A 32 13.59 3.12 -11.20
C HIS A 32 12.32 2.93 -12.04
N PHE A 33 11.83 4.01 -12.63
CA PHE A 33 10.54 4.02 -13.33
C PHE A 33 10.46 3.00 -14.46
N ALA A 34 11.55 2.82 -15.22
CA ALA A 34 11.59 1.84 -16.30
C ALA A 34 11.36 0.40 -15.82
N GLU A 35 11.84 0.07 -14.62
CA GLU A 35 11.62 -1.25 -14.02
C GLU A 35 10.14 -1.45 -13.67
N ILE A 36 9.48 -0.43 -13.11
CA ILE A 36 8.05 -0.49 -12.79
C ILE A 36 7.21 -0.63 -14.06
N VAL A 37 7.57 0.09 -15.13
CA VAL A 37 6.92 -0.07 -16.45
C VAL A 37 7.08 -1.52 -16.95
N GLN A 38 8.28 -2.09 -16.82
CA GLN A 38 8.53 -3.47 -17.24
C GLN A 38 7.71 -4.49 -16.43
N GLU A 39 7.50 -4.26 -15.15
CA GLU A 39 6.59 -5.08 -14.33
C GLU A 39 5.16 -5.05 -14.88
N MET A 40 4.66 -3.87 -15.28
CA MET A 40 3.33 -3.74 -15.87
C MET A 40 3.21 -4.50 -17.21
N VAL A 41 4.26 -4.46 -18.03
CA VAL A 41 4.34 -5.26 -19.25
C VAL A 41 4.31 -6.75 -18.95
N THR A 42 5.08 -7.17 -17.97
CA THR A 42 5.21 -8.61 -17.60
C THR A 42 3.88 -9.20 -17.12
N VAL A 43 3.08 -8.43 -16.38
CA VAL A 43 1.74 -8.88 -15.95
C VAL A 43 0.64 -8.64 -16.99
N GLY A 44 1.00 -8.13 -18.17
CA GLY A 44 0.07 -8.00 -19.31
C GLY A 44 -0.90 -6.83 -19.23
N LEU A 45 -0.60 -5.80 -18.44
CA LEU A 45 -1.46 -4.62 -18.35
C LEU A 45 -1.36 -3.74 -19.60
N PRO A 46 -2.49 -3.22 -20.11
CA PRO A 46 -2.47 -2.22 -21.18
C PRO A 46 -1.91 -0.90 -20.63
N TRP A 47 -1.36 -0.07 -21.51
CA TRP A 47 -0.78 1.23 -21.13
C TRP A 47 0.18 1.15 -19.94
N PRO A 48 1.27 0.39 -20.05
CA PRO A 48 2.13 0.08 -18.89
C PRO A 48 2.73 1.34 -18.23
N VAL A 49 3.02 2.39 -18.99
CA VAL A 49 3.52 3.67 -18.46
C VAL A 49 2.48 4.33 -17.55
N LEU A 50 1.21 4.33 -17.98
CA LEU A 50 0.12 4.91 -17.20
C LEU A 50 -0.10 4.14 -15.89
N PHE A 51 -0.12 2.81 -15.95
CA PHE A 51 -0.26 1.98 -14.75
C PHE A 51 0.94 2.10 -13.81
N ALA A 52 2.15 2.21 -14.33
CA ALA A 52 3.34 2.45 -13.53
C ALA A 52 3.27 3.80 -12.79
N ALA A 53 2.93 4.87 -13.51
CA ALA A 53 2.76 6.20 -12.92
C ALA A 53 1.63 6.21 -11.88
N GLY A 54 0.50 5.57 -12.17
CA GLY A 54 -0.63 5.45 -11.25
C GLY A 54 -0.29 4.67 -9.99
N THR A 55 0.48 3.60 -10.11
CA THR A 55 0.99 2.80 -8.98
C THR A 55 1.84 3.66 -8.04
N ILE A 56 2.83 4.34 -8.58
CA ILE A 56 3.73 5.20 -7.80
C ILE A 56 2.93 6.34 -7.13
N PHE A 57 2.06 6.99 -7.87
CA PHE A 57 1.19 8.04 -7.33
C PHE A 57 0.33 7.53 -6.17
N CYS A 58 -0.34 6.40 -6.35
CA CYS A 58 -1.20 5.80 -5.33
C CYS A 58 -0.40 5.44 -4.07
N GLN A 59 0.77 4.84 -4.22
CA GLN A 59 1.64 4.46 -3.11
C GLN A 59 2.13 5.68 -2.33
N LEU A 60 2.59 6.73 -3.00
CA LEU A 60 3.12 7.93 -2.34
C LEU A 60 2.01 8.82 -1.80
N ALA A 61 0.98 9.12 -2.58
CA ALA A 61 -0.13 9.97 -2.14
C ALA A 61 -0.96 9.31 -1.04
N GLY A 62 -1.26 8.03 -1.17
CA GLY A 62 -1.97 7.28 -0.13
C GLY A 62 -1.21 7.23 1.18
N SER A 63 0.09 6.97 1.13
CA SER A 63 0.97 6.97 2.30
C SER A 63 1.05 8.35 2.94
N ALA A 64 1.23 9.41 2.16
CA ALA A 64 1.30 10.78 2.67
C ALA A 64 -0.01 11.19 3.37
N LEU A 65 -1.16 10.85 2.80
CA LEU A 65 -2.46 11.12 3.42
C LEU A 65 -2.61 10.40 4.77
N ILE A 66 -2.12 9.18 4.90
CA ILE A 66 -2.18 8.43 6.16
C ILE A 66 -1.21 9.02 7.18
N VAL A 67 0.06 9.20 6.81
CA VAL A 67 1.12 9.63 7.73
C VAL A 67 0.86 11.04 8.25
N PHE A 68 0.61 11.98 7.37
CA PHE A 68 0.38 13.38 7.73
C PHE A 68 -1.04 13.65 8.18
N ASN A 69 -1.98 12.84 7.76
CA ASN A 69 -3.41 12.91 8.13
C ASN A 69 -3.96 14.33 8.10
N PRO A 70 -3.81 15.08 6.99
CA PRO A 70 -4.22 16.47 6.93
C PRO A 70 -5.74 16.57 7.15
N ALA A 71 -6.14 17.38 8.12
CA ALA A 71 -7.54 17.61 8.50
C ALA A 71 -8.36 16.31 8.77
N GLY A 72 -7.70 15.19 9.06
CA GLY A 72 -8.35 13.90 9.29
C GLY A 72 -8.68 13.13 8.01
N TYR A 73 -8.16 13.52 6.85
CA TYR A 73 -8.40 12.85 5.57
C TYR A 73 -7.55 11.59 5.34
N GLY A 74 -6.82 11.10 6.34
CA GLY A 74 -6.04 9.88 6.24
C GLY A 74 -6.86 8.63 5.84
N TRP A 75 -8.16 8.62 6.11
CA TRP A 75 -9.05 7.54 5.68
C TRP A 75 -9.14 7.43 4.14
N ILE A 76 -9.00 8.54 3.42
CA ILE A 76 -8.94 8.52 1.95
C ILE A 76 -7.68 7.80 1.50
N GLY A 77 -6.53 8.10 2.11
CA GLY A 77 -5.27 7.40 1.84
C GLY A 77 -5.37 5.91 2.14
N SER A 78 -5.99 5.55 3.26
CA SER A 78 -6.26 4.14 3.59
C SER A 78 -7.12 3.47 2.53
N GLY A 79 -8.20 4.10 2.09
CA GLY A 79 -9.07 3.60 1.03
C GLY A 79 -8.32 3.40 -0.29
N MET A 80 -7.50 4.36 -0.69
CA MET A 80 -6.64 4.25 -1.88
C MET A 80 -5.72 3.03 -1.80
N LEU A 81 -5.01 2.85 -0.69
CA LEU A 81 -4.07 1.74 -0.52
C LEU A 81 -4.77 0.39 -0.34
N ILE A 82 -5.96 0.34 0.26
CA ILE A 82 -6.77 -0.89 0.33
C ILE A 82 -7.17 -1.34 -1.07
N VAL A 83 -7.74 -0.47 -1.87
CA VAL A 83 -8.15 -0.79 -3.25
C VAL A 83 -6.93 -1.21 -4.07
N PHE A 84 -5.84 -0.45 -3.98
CA PHE A 84 -4.58 -0.78 -4.66
C PHE A 84 -4.09 -2.18 -4.27
N THR A 85 -4.00 -2.47 -2.97
CA THR A 85 -3.49 -3.75 -2.45
C THR A 85 -4.37 -4.92 -2.89
N LEU A 86 -5.70 -4.77 -2.83
CA LEU A 86 -6.62 -5.82 -3.27
C LEU A 86 -6.52 -6.07 -4.78
N LEU A 87 -6.34 -5.03 -5.60
CA LEU A 87 -6.18 -5.17 -7.05
C LEU A 87 -4.85 -5.82 -7.44
N THR A 88 -3.78 -5.62 -6.66
CA THR A 88 -2.48 -6.24 -6.96
C THR A 88 -2.49 -7.76 -6.81
N ILE A 89 -3.41 -8.33 -6.04
CA ILE A 89 -3.52 -9.79 -5.88
C ILE A 89 -3.86 -10.46 -7.22
N PRO A 90 -5.01 -10.18 -7.87
CA PRO A 90 -5.32 -10.82 -9.15
C PRO A 90 -4.44 -10.33 -10.31
N LEU A 91 -3.93 -9.09 -10.28
CA LEU A 91 -3.17 -8.53 -11.38
C LEU A 91 -1.68 -8.87 -11.32
N GLY A 92 -1.08 -8.88 -10.12
CA GLY A 92 0.36 -9.10 -9.94
C GLY A 92 0.74 -10.35 -9.13
N HIS A 93 -0.16 -10.87 -8.32
CA HIS A 93 0.07 -11.98 -7.40
C HIS A 93 -0.97 -13.09 -7.56
N ALA A 94 -1.32 -13.41 -8.80
CA ALA A 94 -2.26 -14.47 -9.14
C ALA A 94 -1.64 -15.86 -8.94
N PHE A 95 -1.50 -16.29 -7.69
CA PHE A 95 -0.82 -17.53 -7.31
C PHE A 95 -1.45 -18.78 -7.97
N TRP A 96 -2.75 -18.75 -8.23
CA TRP A 96 -3.46 -19.83 -8.90
C TRP A 96 -3.02 -20.07 -10.35
N ALA A 97 -2.35 -19.10 -10.98
CA ALA A 97 -1.85 -19.17 -12.35
C ALA A 97 -0.43 -19.78 -12.43
N PHE A 98 0.20 -20.06 -11.30
CA PHE A 98 1.56 -20.61 -11.25
C PHE A 98 1.57 -22.04 -10.76
N SER A 99 2.62 -22.81 -11.16
CA SER A 99 2.96 -24.10 -10.61
C SER A 99 3.96 -23.96 -9.46
N GLU A 100 4.12 -25.05 -8.67
CA GLU A 100 5.13 -25.06 -7.61
C GLU A 100 6.56 -25.03 -8.20
N PRO A 101 7.55 -24.41 -7.49
CA PRO A 101 7.46 -23.77 -6.17
C PRO A 101 6.94 -22.32 -6.18
N ARG A 102 6.79 -21.70 -7.34
CA ARG A 102 6.37 -20.31 -7.51
C ARG A 102 4.99 -20.04 -6.93
N ARG A 103 4.08 -20.98 -7.07
CA ARG A 103 2.71 -20.86 -6.54
C ARG A 103 2.69 -20.57 -5.04
N THR A 104 3.47 -21.32 -4.25
CA THR A 104 3.55 -21.12 -2.80
C THR A 104 4.16 -19.77 -2.44
N GLU A 105 5.20 -19.34 -3.15
CA GLU A 105 5.83 -18.03 -2.92
C GLU A 105 4.83 -16.89 -3.15
N VAL A 106 4.15 -16.91 -4.28
CA VAL A 106 3.16 -15.87 -4.64
C VAL A 106 1.93 -15.92 -3.72
N PHE A 107 1.53 -17.11 -3.28
CA PHE A 107 0.46 -17.28 -2.30
C PHE A 107 0.79 -16.60 -0.97
N HIS A 108 2.02 -16.73 -0.45
CA HIS A 108 2.46 -16.05 0.76
C HIS A 108 2.40 -14.54 0.59
N ILE A 109 2.80 -14.01 -0.55
CA ILE A 109 2.69 -12.58 -0.85
C ILE A 109 1.22 -12.11 -0.79
N ALA A 110 0.31 -12.89 -1.37
CA ALA A 110 -1.13 -12.58 -1.32
C ALA A 110 -1.66 -12.58 0.13
N LEU A 111 -1.22 -13.51 0.97
CA LEU A 111 -1.59 -13.54 2.41
C LEU A 111 -1.09 -12.30 3.14
N GLU A 112 0.13 -11.88 2.89
CA GLU A 112 0.70 -10.66 3.46
C GLU A 112 -0.10 -9.42 3.05
N HIS A 113 -0.53 -9.35 1.79
CA HIS A 113 -1.38 -8.27 1.28
C HIS A 113 -2.73 -8.20 2.02
N ILE A 114 -3.36 -9.35 2.27
CA ILE A 114 -4.60 -9.41 3.03
C ILE A 114 -4.39 -8.90 4.46
N THR A 115 -3.29 -9.27 5.10
CA THR A 115 -2.93 -8.81 6.44
C THR A 115 -2.73 -7.29 6.48
N VAL A 116 -2.06 -6.72 5.48
CA VAL A 116 -1.85 -5.26 5.37
C VAL A 116 -3.19 -4.53 5.23
N VAL A 117 -4.14 -5.08 4.51
CA VAL A 117 -5.50 -4.50 4.40
C VAL A 117 -6.14 -4.34 5.77
N GLY A 118 -5.99 -5.31 6.67
CA GLY A 118 -6.46 -5.20 8.05
C GLY A 118 -5.87 -3.99 8.79
N GLY A 119 -4.56 -3.78 8.67
CA GLY A 119 -3.87 -2.62 9.25
C GLY A 119 -4.35 -1.30 8.64
N LEU A 120 -4.59 -1.26 7.34
CA LEU A 120 -5.11 -0.08 6.63
C LEU A 120 -6.54 0.26 7.06
N ILE A 121 -7.39 -0.73 7.30
CA ILE A 121 -8.74 -0.53 7.85
C ILE A 121 -8.66 0.13 9.23
N MET A 122 -7.80 -0.38 10.11
CA MET A 122 -7.58 0.23 11.43
C MET A 122 -7.09 1.68 11.30
N SER A 123 -6.15 1.93 10.40
CA SER A 123 -5.66 3.29 10.13
C SER A 123 -6.80 4.24 9.70
N ALA A 124 -7.73 3.77 8.87
CA ALA A 124 -8.89 4.56 8.46
C ALA A 124 -9.79 4.91 9.66
N LEU A 125 -10.04 3.95 10.55
CA LEU A 125 -10.87 4.17 11.76
C LEU A 125 -10.25 5.21 12.69
N PHE A 126 -8.93 5.24 12.80
CA PHE A 126 -8.21 6.22 13.65
C PHE A 126 -7.87 7.53 12.94
N ALA A 127 -8.28 7.72 11.69
CA ALA A 127 -8.00 8.95 10.95
C ALA A 127 -8.64 10.19 11.59
N GLY A 128 -9.77 10.02 12.27
CA GLY A 128 -10.43 11.09 13.01
C GLY A 128 -9.69 11.54 14.28
N TYR A 129 -8.75 10.73 14.78
CA TYR A 129 -7.99 11.06 15.99
C TYR A 129 -6.84 12.02 15.63
N ARG A 130 -6.97 13.24 16.13
CA ARG A 130 -6.01 14.35 15.94
C ARG A 130 -5.70 14.98 17.28
N ARG A 131 -4.50 15.48 17.42
CA ARG A 131 -4.06 16.18 18.62
C ARG A 131 -4.41 17.66 18.54
#